data_e30925221131c792cb271b95a70a7d3b
#
_entry.id   e30925221131c792cb271b95a70a7d3b
#
_cell.length_a   1.000
_cell.length_b   1.000
_cell.length_c   1.000
_cell.angle_alpha   90.00
_cell.angle_beta   90.00
_cell.angle_gamma   90.00
#
_symmetry.space_group_name_H-M   'P 1'
#
loop_
_entity.id
_entity.type
_entity.pdbx_description
1 polymer ?
#
loop_
_entity_poly.entity_id
_entity_poly.type
_entity_poly.pdbx_seq_one_letter_code
_entity_poly.pdbx_strand_id
1 'polypeptide(L)'
;YVAQAGCSQSRAAFLTGLYPHQNGQIGLATWKFRMYREDTPNIVRSLKNAGYRTGIIGKLHVNPESAFPFDFEAIGKSNFARNDLPAYAREAKLFMEAGNEPFFLSVNHPDAHRPFTPQVEGIPEELLTSKDVKPLAYFGIDNPQLRQQTADYYNCMNRLDTYIGDLLLRLEETGKADNTIVIYIGDHGADMLRGKRTSYEGGTRVPFIVKWPKTSKEGLVSTELVSLIDILPTILDATGSRPVPNLPGRSLVPLLKGKAPEWRQYLFTEFHIHSAHNFYPQRTIQDRRYKLIRNLMPGHVN
;
A
#
# COMPACT_ATOMS: atom_id res chain seq x y z
N TYR A 1 -3.91 -5.20 7.03
CA TYR A 1 -4.24 -6.14 5.94
C TYR A 1 -4.71 -5.39 4.71
N VAL A 2 -4.45 -5.94 3.51
CA VAL A 2 -5.02 -5.43 2.26
C VAL A 2 -6.39 -6.07 1.99
N ALA A 3 -7.25 -5.40 1.22
CA ALA A 3 -8.55 -5.96 0.83
C ALA A 3 -8.38 -7.12 -0.19
N GLN A 4 -7.40 -7.00 -1.09
CA GLN A 4 -7.00 -8.03 -2.05
C GLN A 4 -5.49 -7.91 -2.34
N ALA A 5 -4.78 -9.03 -2.36
CA ALA A 5 -3.32 -9.06 -2.59
C ALA A 5 -2.97 -8.90 -4.09
N GLY A 6 -3.25 -7.75 -4.64
CA GLY A 6 -2.93 -7.35 -6.00
C GLY A 6 -2.83 -5.84 -6.13
N CYS A 7 -1.91 -5.37 -6.97
CA CYS A 7 -1.58 -3.95 -7.07
C CYS A 7 -2.80 -3.04 -7.26
N SER A 8 -3.50 -3.17 -8.40
CA SER A 8 -4.62 -2.30 -8.75
C SER A 8 -5.79 -2.41 -7.77
N GLN A 9 -6.08 -3.64 -7.36
CA GLN A 9 -7.18 -3.94 -6.45
C GLN A 9 -6.96 -3.31 -5.07
N SER A 10 -5.76 -3.50 -4.49
CA SER A 10 -5.41 -2.92 -3.20
C SER A 10 -5.34 -1.39 -3.27
N ARG A 11 -4.76 -0.85 -4.35
CA ARG A 11 -4.65 0.60 -4.56
C ARG A 11 -6.01 1.26 -4.68
N ALA A 12 -6.90 0.72 -5.49
CA ALA A 12 -8.28 1.20 -5.55
C ALA A 12 -8.95 1.10 -4.17
N ALA A 13 -8.72 0.01 -3.44
CA ALA A 13 -9.35 -0.19 -2.15
C ALA A 13 -8.90 0.85 -1.11
N PHE A 14 -7.61 1.12 -0.93
CA PHE A 14 -7.20 2.12 0.06
C PHE A 14 -7.49 3.56 -0.37
N LEU A 15 -7.48 3.85 -1.67
CA LEU A 15 -7.82 5.19 -2.17
C LEU A 15 -9.31 5.51 -2.06
N THR A 16 -10.19 4.50 -2.21
CA THR A 16 -11.65 4.69 -2.16
C THR A 16 -12.29 4.27 -0.84
N GLY A 17 -11.57 3.57 0.04
CA GLY A 17 -12.13 2.98 1.26
C GLY A 17 -13.10 1.83 1.01
N LEU A 18 -13.17 1.28 -0.21
CA LEU A 18 -14.12 0.25 -0.66
C LEU A 18 -13.41 -1.05 -1.04
N TYR A 19 -14.05 -2.17 -0.79
CA TYR A 19 -13.57 -3.46 -1.30
C TYR A 19 -13.58 -3.50 -2.84
N PRO A 20 -12.71 -4.31 -3.49
CA PRO A 20 -12.68 -4.44 -4.96
C PRO A 20 -14.04 -4.77 -5.59
N HIS A 21 -14.84 -5.64 -4.97
CA HIS A 21 -16.18 -5.93 -5.48
C HIS A 21 -17.17 -4.74 -5.38
N GLN A 22 -16.91 -3.79 -4.49
CA GLN A 22 -17.71 -2.58 -4.33
C GLN A 22 -17.27 -1.47 -5.28
N ASN A 23 -15.95 -1.30 -5.50
CA ASN A 23 -15.42 -0.25 -6.38
C ASN A 23 -15.27 -0.70 -7.84
N GLY A 24 -15.22 -2.00 -8.13
CA GLY A 24 -15.11 -2.57 -9.48
C GLY A 24 -13.69 -2.91 -9.93
N GLN A 25 -12.64 -2.44 -9.28
CA GLN A 25 -11.25 -2.76 -9.64
C GLN A 25 -10.89 -4.17 -9.17
N ILE A 26 -11.53 -5.18 -9.72
CA ILE A 26 -11.37 -6.59 -9.32
C ILE A 26 -10.14 -7.28 -9.91
N GLY A 27 -9.49 -6.67 -10.93
CA GLY A 27 -8.29 -7.15 -11.61
C GLY A 27 -7.30 -6.02 -11.89
N LEU A 28 -6.18 -6.32 -12.57
CA LEU A 28 -5.15 -5.33 -12.89
C LEU A 28 -5.61 -4.29 -13.91
N ALA A 29 -5.27 -3.04 -13.67
CA ALA A 29 -5.52 -1.92 -14.59
C ALA A 29 -4.86 -2.13 -15.96
N THR A 30 -3.67 -2.75 -16.01
CA THR A 30 -2.97 -3.13 -17.25
C THR A 30 -3.75 -4.13 -18.11
N TRP A 31 -4.66 -4.90 -17.50
CA TRP A 31 -5.59 -5.80 -18.20
C TRP A 31 -6.96 -5.17 -18.41
N LYS A 32 -7.05 -3.82 -18.37
CA LYS A 32 -8.25 -3.02 -18.60
C LYS A 32 -9.36 -3.21 -17.56
N PHE A 33 -9.10 -3.86 -16.45
CA PHE A 33 -10.02 -3.80 -15.32
C PHE A 33 -10.09 -2.37 -14.79
N ARG A 34 -11.28 -1.97 -14.36
CA ARG A 34 -11.54 -0.59 -13.94
C ARG A 34 -12.62 -0.52 -12.87
N MET A 35 -12.66 0.60 -12.15
CA MET A 35 -13.76 0.90 -11.25
C MET A 35 -15.07 1.03 -12.01
N TYR A 36 -16.18 0.71 -11.34
CA TYR A 36 -17.52 0.83 -11.91
C TYR A 36 -17.88 2.26 -12.26
N ARG A 37 -17.45 3.21 -11.44
CA ARG A 37 -17.80 4.63 -11.56
C ARG A 37 -16.56 5.49 -11.42
N GLU A 38 -16.43 6.47 -12.29
CA GLU A 38 -15.37 7.47 -12.26
C GLU A 38 -15.55 8.48 -11.12
N ASP A 39 -16.78 8.77 -10.74
CA ASP A 39 -17.13 9.68 -9.67
C ASP A 39 -17.11 9.04 -8.26
N THR A 40 -16.61 7.80 -8.14
CA THR A 40 -16.44 7.12 -6.84
C THR A 40 -15.67 8.02 -5.88
N PRO A 41 -16.24 8.33 -4.68
CA PRO A 41 -15.54 9.08 -3.66
C PRO A 41 -14.17 8.46 -3.35
N ASN A 42 -13.15 9.30 -3.22
CA ASN A 42 -11.80 8.85 -2.95
C ASN A 42 -10.98 9.92 -2.24
N ILE A 43 -9.82 9.55 -1.78
CA ILE A 43 -8.92 10.41 -1.00
C ILE A 43 -8.59 11.72 -1.72
N VAL A 44 -8.29 11.64 -3.02
CA VAL A 44 -7.84 12.80 -3.83
C VAL A 44 -8.95 13.82 -3.94
N ARG A 45 -10.14 13.39 -4.41
CA ARG A 45 -11.31 14.27 -4.55
C ARG A 45 -11.75 14.86 -3.21
N SER A 46 -11.76 14.05 -2.15
CA SER A 46 -12.18 14.50 -0.83
C SER A 46 -11.26 15.57 -0.27
N LEU A 47 -9.95 15.38 -0.39
CA LEU A 47 -8.97 16.35 0.10
C LEU A 47 -8.89 17.61 -0.77
N LYS A 48 -9.02 17.51 -2.09
CA LYS A 48 -9.16 18.70 -2.96
C LYS A 48 -10.36 19.54 -2.56
N ASN A 49 -11.51 18.92 -2.30
CA ASN A 49 -12.72 19.63 -1.83
C ASN A 49 -12.52 20.27 -0.46
N ALA A 50 -11.56 19.80 0.33
CA ALA A 50 -11.17 20.37 1.62
C ALA A 50 -10.02 21.40 1.50
N GLY A 51 -9.62 21.79 0.30
CA GLY A 51 -8.59 22.79 0.05
C GLY A 51 -7.15 22.28 0.12
N TYR A 52 -6.96 20.95 0.08
CA TYR A 52 -5.63 20.37 0.00
C TYR A 52 -5.10 20.37 -1.43
N ARG A 53 -3.82 20.68 -1.60
CA ARG A 53 -3.09 20.40 -2.82
C ARG A 53 -2.70 18.92 -2.84
N THR A 54 -2.91 18.24 -3.97
CA THR A 54 -2.75 16.78 -4.07
C THR A 54 -1.67 16.41 -5.06
N GLY A 55 -0.81 15.47 -4.70
CA GLY A 55 0.28 14.99 -5.56
C GLY A 55 0.47 13.49 -5.53
N ILE A 56 0.98 12.96 -6.64
CA ILE A 56 1.44 11.59 -6.76
C ILE A 56 2.82 11.53 -7.41
N ILE A 57 3.68 10.72 -6.84
CA ILE A 57 4.99 10.38 -7.41
C ILE A 57 5.03 8.87 -7.62
N GLY A 58 5.30 8.46 -8.86
CA GLY A 58 5.33 7.06 -9.24
C GLY A 58 3.94 6.49 -9.55
N LYS A 59 3.66 5.29 -9.13
CA LYS A 59 2.59 4.42 -9.61
C LYS A 59 1.21 4.74 -9.03
N LEU A 60 0.21 5.08 -9.85
CA LEU A 60 -1.22 5.02 -9.52
C LEU A 60 -1.80 3.62 -9.75
N HIS A 61 -1.80 3.15 -10.98
CA HIS A 61 -2.22 1.82 -11.44
C HIS A 61 -3.67 1.44 -11.08
N VAL A 62 -4.58 2.38 -11.20
CA VAL A 62 -6.04 2.20 -11.05
C VAL A 62 -6.72 2.81 -12.26
N ASN A 63 -7.77 2.19 -12.78
CA ASN A 63 -8.56 2.74 -13.88
C ASN A 63 -9.98 3.14 -13.41
N PRO A 64 -10.55 4.22 -13.97
CA PRO A 64 -9.87 5.20 -14.81
C PRO A 64 -8.97 6.11 -13.97
N GLU A 65 -7.82 6.53 -14.52
CA GLU A 65 -6.90 7.45 -13.85
C GLU A 65 -7.57 8.81 -13.56
N SER A 66 -8.47 9.26 -14.44
CA SER A 66 -9.27 10.48 -14.29
C SER A 66 -10.17 10.52 -13.03
N ALA A 67 -10.41 9.36 -12.41
CA ALA A 67 -11.08 9.32 -11.11
C ALA A 67 -10.26 9.96 -9.98
N PHE A 68 -8.95 10.08 -10.17
CA PHE A 68 -7.99 10.59 -9.19
C PHE A 68 -7.27 11.83 -9.75
N PRO A 69 -7.94 12.99 -9.79
CA PRO A 69 -7.41 14.21 -10.43
C PRO A 69 -6.37 14.88 -9.55
N PHE A 70 -5.17 14.32 -9.47
CA PHE A 70 -4.04 14.93 -8.78
C PHE A 70 -3.67 16.29 -9.40
N ASP A 71 -3.20 17.23 -8.58
CA ASP A 71 -2.71 18.55 -9.03
C ASP A 71 -1.26 18.47 -9.51
N PHE A 72 -0.51 17.47 -9.02
CA PHE A 72 0.88 17.22 -9.35
C PHE A 72 1.12 15.75 -9.60
N GLU A 73 1.84 15.44 -10.67
CA GLU A 73 2.26 14.10 -11.01
C GLU A 73 3.72 14.09 -11.45
N ALA A 74 4.54 13.22 -10.87
CA ALA A 74 5.93 13.02 -11.26
C ALA A 74 6.27 11.53 -11.33
N ILE A 75 7.29 11.18 -12.12
CA ILE A 75 7.77 9.78 -12.33
C ILE A 75 6.58 8.87 -12.68
N GLY A 76 5.73 9.33 -13.60
CA GLY A 76 4.49 8.64 -13.99
C GLY A 76 4.72 7.20 -14.42
N LYS A 77 3.72 6.35 -14.25
CA LYS A 77 3.73 4.91 -14.50
C LYS A 77 4.59 4.13 -13.47
N SER A 78 4.79 2.84 -13.73
CA SER A 78 5.63 2.00 -12.87
C SER A 78 7.07 2.08 -13.33
N ASN A 79 7.94 2.68 -12.53
CA ASN A 79 9.38 2.74 -12.82
C ASN A 79 10.07 1.40 -12.52
N PHE A 80 9.63 0.32 -13.16
CA PHE A 80 10.20 -1.01 -12.91
C PHE A 80 11.66 -1.16 -13.33
N ALA A 81 12.16 -0.27 -14.20
CA ALA A 81 13.57 -0.18 -14.55
C ALA A 81 14.41 0.48 -13.41
N ARG A 82 13.75 1.09 -12.43
CA ARG A 82 14.39 1.76 -11.27
C ARG A 82 15.38 2.86 -11.68
N ASN A 83 15.06 3.59 -12.73
CA ASN A 83 15.87 4.72 -13.18
C ASN A 83 15.66 5.91 -12.25
N ASP A 84 16.74 6.62 -11.92
CA ASP A 84 16.76 7.83 -11.11
C ASP A 84 15.87 7.70 -9.84
N LEU A 85 16.17 6.73 -9.00
CA LEU A 85 15.45 6.54 -7.74
C LEU A 85 15.57 7.72 -6.77
N PRO A 86 16.70 8.47 -6.72
CA PRO A 86 16.79 9.72 -5.95
C PRO A 86 15.79 10.80 -6.36
N ALA A 87 15.25 10.73 -7.58
CA ALA A 87 14.24 11.70 -8.05
C ALA A 87 12.97 11.67 -7.20
N TYR A 88 12.61 10.54 -6.59
CA TYR A 88 11.42 10.46 -5.76
C TYR A 88 11.44 11.44 -4.59
N ALA A 89 12.56 11.54 -3.88
CA ALA A 89 12.73 12.47 -2.77
C ALA A 89 12.87 13.92 -3.27
N ARG A 90 13.54 14.15 -4.41
CA ARG A 90 13.68 15.46 -5.04
C ARG A 90 12.33 16.03 -5.48
N GLU A 91 11.52 15.26 -6.21
CA GLU A 91 10.19 15.67 -6.67
C GLU A 91 9.23 15.89 -5.49
N ALA A 92 9.35 15.06 -4.44
CA ALA A 92 8.57 15.24 -3.22
C ALA A 92 8.89 16.58 -2.54
N LYS A 93 10.18 16.94 -2.42
CA LYS A 93 10.60 18.24 -1.87
C LYS A 93 10.04 19.39 -2.68
N LEU A 94 10.20 19.36 -4.01
CA LEU A 94 9.65 20.38 -4.91
C LEU A 94 8.14 20.56 -4.73
N PHE A 95 7.41 19.45 -4.66
CA PHE A 95 5.98 19.49 -4.41
C PHE A 95 5.67 20.12 -3.03
N MET A 96 6.35 19.71 -1.97
CA MET A 96 6.09 20.20 -0.63
C MET A 96 6.39 21.72 -0.48
N GLU A 97 7.41 22.22 -1.19
CA GLU A 97 7.82 23.64 -1.16
C GLU A 97 6.97 24.55 -2.08
N ALA A 98 6.27 24.00 -3.06
CA ALA A 98 5.57 24.77 -4.09
C ALA A 98 4.37 25.59 -3.60
N GLY A 99 3.92 25.46 -2.35
CA GLY A 99 2.79 26.22 -1.80
C GLY A 99 2.68 26.12 -0.29
N ASN A 100 1.78 26.94 0.25
CA ASN A 100 1.49 27.01 1.68
C ASN A 100 0.21 26.28 2.08
N GLU A 101 -0.58 25.84 1.12
CA GLU A 101 -1.79 25.06 1.35
C GLU A 101 -1.45 23.71 2.00
N PRO A 102 -2.34 23.14 2.80
CA PRO A 102 -2.17 21.76 3.26
C PRO A 102 -2.06 20.83 2.05
N PHE A 103 -1.32 19.77 2.19
CA PHE A 103 -1.06 18.84 1.06
C PHE A 103 -1.33 17.39 1.40
N PHE A 104 -1.61 16.64 0.35
CA PHE A 104 -1.59 15.19 0.30
C PHE A 104 -0.61 14.74 -0.78
N LEU A 105 0.40 13.97 -0.41
CA LEU A 105 1.38 13.43 -1.34
C LEU A 105 1.45 11.91 -1.23
N SER A 106 1.20 11.22 -2.33
CA SER A 106 1.36 9.77 -2.44
C SER A 106 2.66 9.44 -3.16
N VAL A 107 3.65 8.92 -2.44
CA VAL A 107 4.94 8.51 -3.02
C VAL A 107 4.99 6.99 -3.16
N ASN A 108 5.21 6.50 -4.38
CA ASN A 108 5.02 5.11 -4.74
C ASN A 108 6.29 4.53 -5.37
N HIS A 109 7.21 4.05 -4.54
CA HIS A 109 8.46 3.44 -4.98
C HIS A 109 8.24 2.13 -5.73
N PRO A 110 9.12 1.78 -6.69
CA PRO A 110 9.02 0.54 -7.45
C PRO A 110 9.46 -0.70 -6.66
N ASP A 111 10.27 -0.54 -5.62
CA ASP A 111 10.72 -1.65 -4.79
C ASP A 111 9.66 -2.04 -3.74
N ALA A 112 9.49 -3.31 -3.43
CA ALA A 112 10.20 -4.45 -4.05
C ALA A 112 9.29 -5.17 -5.06
N HIS A 113 9.02 -4.57 -6.23
CA HIS A 113 8.31 -5.26 -7.30
C HIS A 113 9.27 -6.15 -8.12
N ARG A 114 8.81 -7.29 -8.64
CA ARG A 114 9.60 -8.09 -9.58
C ARG A 114 9.92 -7.32 -10.87
N PRO A 115 11.08 -7.57 -11.51
CA PRO A 115 12.16 -8.46 -11.07
C PRO A 115 12.85 -7.93 -9.82
N PHE A 116 13.28 -8.81 -8.92
CA PHE A 116 14.06 -8.41 -7.75
C PHE A 116 15.51 -8.15 -8.18
N THR A 117 15.80 -6.89 -8.55
CA THR A 117 17.14 -6.45 -8.95
C THR A 117 17.96 -6.20 -7.69
N PRO A 118 19.01 -6.99 -7.41
CA PRO A 118 19.70 -6.94 -6.13
C PRO A 118 20.31 -5.57 -5.84
N GLN A 119 20.94 -4.95 -6.83
CA GLN A 119 21.60 -3.65 -6.69
C GLN A 119 21.24 -2.72 -7.85
N VAL A 120 21.00 -1.46 -7.52
CA VAL A 120 20.78 -0.39 -8.51
C VAL A 120 21.55 0.83 -8.04
N GLU A 121 22.34 1.45 -8.91
CA GLU A 121 23.14 2.65 -8.61
C GLU A 121 24.04 2.47 -7.36
N GLY A 122 24.56 1.24 -7.15
CA GLY A 122 25.38 0.90 -6.00
C GLY A 122 24.63 0.67 -4.68
N ILE A 123 23.29 0.70 -4.68
CA ILE A 123 22.47 0.54 -3.47
C ILE A 123 21.70 -0.78 -3.51
N PRO A 124 21.76 -1.58 -2.41
CA PRO A 124 22.59 -1.43 -1.21
C PRO A 124 24.08 -1.65 -1.52
N GLU A 125 24.96 -1.03 -0.75
CA GLU A 125 26.43 -1.18 -0.93
C GLU A 125 26.85 -2.63 -0.70
N GLU A 126 26.36 -3.25 0.37
CA GLU A 126 26.61 -4.65 0.70
C GLU A 126 25.41 -5.51 0.30
N LEU A 127 25.66 -6.49 -0.56
CA LEU A 127 24.63 -7.40 -1.05
C LEU A 127 24.50 -8.63 -0.14
N LEU A 128 23.27 -8.91 0.25
CA LEU A 128 22.92 -10.22 0.79
C LEU A 128 22.94 -11.25 -0.33
N THR A 129 23.42 -12.44 0.01
CA THR A 129 23.47 -13.62 -0.86
C THR A 129 22.61 -14.76 -0.32
N SER A 130 22.47 -15.81 -1.07
CA SER A 130 21.76 -17.03 -0.62
C SER A 130 22.32 -17.66 0.65
N LYS A 131 23.56 -17.33 1.05
CA LYS A 131 24.20 -17.81 2.28
C LYS A 131 23.78 -17.02 3.51
N ASP A 132 23.37 -15.76 3.33
CA ASP A 132 23.06 -14.82 4.41
C ASP A 132 21.60 -14.89 4.85
N VAL A 133 20.75 -15.60 4.11
CA VAL A 133 19.31 -15.62 4.33
C VAL A 133 18.75 -17.05 4.42
N LYS A 134 17.62 -17.16 5.09
CA LYS A 134 16.73 -18.32 5.00
C LYS A 134 15.41 -17.88 4.38
N PRO A 135 14.74 -18.75 3.62
CA PRO A 135 13.39 -18.48 3.15
C PRO A 135 12.44 -18.24 4.33
N LEU A 136 11.41 -17.46 4.10
CA LEU A 136 10.38 -17.22 5.12
C LEU A 136 9.74 -18.57 5.53
N ALA A 137 9.61 -18.79 6.82
CA ALA A 137 9.17 -20.09 7.38
C ALA A 137 7.85 -20.60 6.80
N TYR A 138 6.93 -19.70 6.45
CA TYR A 138 5.63 -20.07 5.88
C TYR A 138 5.70 -20.59 4.43
N PHE A 139 6.85 -20.51 3.76
CA PHE A 139 7.03 -21.14 2.45
C PHE A 139 7.02 -22.68 2.58
N GLY A 140 7.53 -23.21 3.69
CA GLY A 140 7.60 -24.65 3.94
C GLY A 140 8.65 -25.38 3.09
N ILE A 141 9.48 -24.64 2.35
CA ILE A 141 10.52 -25.15 1.45
C ILE A 141 11.78 -24.31 1.66
N ASP A 142 12.93 -24.97 1.68
CA ASP A 142 14.25 -24.34 1.70
C ASP A 142 15.14 -24.99 0.64
N ASN A 143 15.53 -24.22 -0.36
CA ASN A 143 16.47 -24.63 -1.40
C ASN A 143 17.30 -23.43 -1.88
N PRO A 144 18.44 -23.67 -2.58
CA PRO A 144 19.33 -22.58 -3.00
C PRO A 144 18.66 -21.52 -3.86
N GLN A 145 17.77 -21.90 -4.76
CA GLN A 145 17.06 -20.97 -5.64
C GLN A 145 16.14 -20.03 -4.85
N LEU A 146 15.40 -20.57 -3.88
CA LEU A 146 14.50 -19.77 -3.05
C LEU A 146 15.27 -18.88 -2.08
N ARG A 147 16.43 -19.35 -1.57
CA ARG A 147 17.34 -18.50 -0.78
C ARG A 147 17.84 -17.34 -1.61
N GLN A 148 18.31 -17.56 -2.86
CA GLN A 148 18.75 -16.46 -3.72
C GLN A 148 17.64 -15.47 -3.99
N GLN A 149 16.43 -15.93 -4.31
CA GLN A 149 15.28 -15.06 -4.51
C GLN A 149 14.93 -14.25 -3.25
N THR A 150 15.09 -14.84 -2.06
CA THR A 150 14.89 -14.16 -0.78
C THR A 150 15.96 -13.10 -0.54
N ALA A 151 17.22 -13.39 -0.86
CA ALA A 151 18.31 -12.42 -0.77
C ALA A 151 18.06 -11.23 -1.70
N ASP A 152 17.71 -11.49 -2.95
CA ASP A 152 17.42 -10.44 -3.93
C ASP A 152 16.24 -9.56 -3.50
N TYR A 153 15.20 -10.15 -2.92
CA TYR A 153 14.09 -9.41 -2.34
C TYR A 153 14.54 -8.52 -1.16
N TYR A 154 15.36 -9.03 -0.25
CA TYR A 154 15.86 -8.24 0.88
C TYR A 154 16.80 -7.13 0.44
N ASN A 155 17.60 -7.34 -0.60
CA ASN A 155 18.41 -6.28 -1.21
C ASN A 155 17.52 -5.15 -1.77
N CYS A 156 16.41 -5.51 -2.40
CA CYS A 156 15.40 -4.51 -2.81
C CYS A 156 14.80 -3.76 -1.61
N MET A 157 14.56 -4.46 -0.49
CA MET A 157 14.02 -3.82 0.73
C MET A 157 15.04 -2.88 1.37
N ASN A 158 16.32 -3.25 1.43
CA ASN A 158 17.38 -2.38 1.94
C ASN A 158 17.47 -1.10 1.10
N ARG A 159 17.42 -1.24 -0.22
CA ARG A 159 17.40 -0.08 -1.12
C ARG A 159 16.17 0.80 -0.91
N LEU A 160 14.98 0.20 -0.77
CA LEU A 160 13.75 0.93 -0.46
C LEU A 160 13.88 1.73 0.84
N ASP A 161 14.44 1.13 1.89
CA ASP A 161 14.65 1.79 3.17
C ASP A 161 15.55 3.03 3.04
N THR A 162 16.64 2.94 2.26
CA THR A 162 17.50 4.09 1.94
C THR A 162 16.69 5.25 1.32
N TYR A 163 15.87 4.97 0.30
CA TYR A 163 15.09 6.02 -0.37
C TYR A 163 13.91 6.55 0.45
N ILE A 164 13.38 5.74 1.37
CA ILE A 164 12.41 6.24 2.36
C ILE A 164 13.11 7.19 3.33
N GLY A 165 14.32 6.86 3.77
CA GLY A 165 15.16 7.75 4.59
C GLY A 165 15.38 9.10 3.92
N ASP A 166 15.76 9.11 2.64
CA ASP A 166 15.93 10.32 1.86
C ASP A 166 14.63 11.14 1.77
N LEU A 167 13.51 10.48 1.52
CA LEU A 167 12.20 11.15 1.47
C LEU A 167 11.85 11.83 2.80
N LEU A 168 12.07 11.14 3.92
CA LEU A 168 11.80 11.69 5.25
C LEU A 168 12.75 12.85 5.58
N LEU A 169 14.01 12.77 5.19
CA LEU A 169 14.95 13.88 5.31
C LEU A 169 14.47 15.11 4.54
N ARG A 170 13.99 14.94 3.30
CA ARG A 170 13.43 16.07 2.53
C ARG A 170 12.21 16.68 3.20
N LEU A 171 11.34 15.87 3.80
CA LEU A 171 10.20 16.39 4.58
C LEU A 171 10.68 17.23 5.77
N GLU A 172 11.71 16.80 6.49
CA GLU A 172 12.30 17.54 7.58
C GLU A 172 12.91 18.89 7.11
N GLU A 173 13.65 18.88 6.02
CA GLU A 173 14.26 20.07 5.41
C GLU A 173 13.21 21.14 5.01
N THR A 174 12.00 20.74 4.67
CA THR A 174 10.90 21.69 4.37
C THR A 174 10.32 22.37 5.62
N GLY A 175 10.69 21.93 6.83
CA GLY A 175 10.11 22.39 8.09
C GLY A 175 8.65 21.97 8.32
N LYS A 176 8.11 21.06 7.49
CA LYS A 176 6.69 20.63 7.56
C LYS A 176 6.50 19.32 8.32
N ALA A 177 7.58 18.64 8.72
CA ALA A 177 7.54 17.32 9.35
C ALA A 177 6.66 17.28 10.61
N ASP A 178 6.72 18.30 11.45
CA ASP A 178 5.97 18.38 12.72
C ASP A 178 4.44 18.56 12.54
N ASN A 179 4.01 18.89 11.32
CA ASN A 179 2.60 19.05 10.95
C ASN A 179 2.19 18.12 9.81
N THR A 180 2.90 17.03 9.64
CA THR A 180 2.60 16.03 8.59
C THR A 180 2.35 14.66 9.18
N ILE A 181 1.24 14.03 8.78
CA ILE A 181 0.97 12.62 9.06
C ILE A 181 1.71 11.81 7.99
N VAL A 182 2.63 10.96 8.40
CA VAL A 182 3.32 10.01 7.52
C VAL A 182 2.71 8.63 7.69
N ILE A 183 2.25 8.02 6.61
CA ILE A 183 1.71 6.66 6.60
C ILE A 183 2.55 5.81 5.65
N TYR A 184 3.23 4.81 6.18
CA TYR A 184 3.96 3.82 5.39
C TYR A 184 3.17 2.52 5.32
N ILE A 185 2.95 2.02 4.10
CA ILE A 185 2.22 0.79 3.83
C ILE A 185 2.87 -0.01 2.68
N GLY A 186 2.68 -1.32 2.69
CA GLY A 186 2.79 -2.12 1.48
C GLY A 186 1.45 -2.23 0.77
N ASP A 187 1.40 -2.10 -0.54
CA ASP A 187 0.14 -2.26 -1.29
C ASP A 187 -0.32 -3.73 -1.37
N HIS A 188 0.58 -4.68 -1.19
CA HIS A 188 0.34 -6.11 -0.96
C HIS A 188 1.64 -6.79 -0.49
N GLY A 189 1.56 -8.05 -0.09
CA GLY A 189 2.74 -8.81 0.30
C GLY A 189 3.66 -9.18 -0.87
N ALA A 190 4.83 -9.72 -0.57
CA ALA A 190 5.88 -10.04 -1.53
C ALA A 190 5.37 -10.93 -2.68
N ASP A 191 5.88 -10.71 -3.89
CA ASP A 191 5.61 -11.55 -5.06
C ASP A 191 6.45 -12.84 -5.01
N MET A 192 6.19 -13.64 -3.99
CA MET A 192 6.85 -14.90 -3.65
C MET A 192 5.79 -15.95 -3.31
N LEU A 193 6.23 -17.17 -2.97
CA LEU A 193 5.33 -18.26 -2.58
C LEU A 193 4.37 -17.82 -1.46
N ARG A 194 3.07 -18.11 -1.61
CA ARG A 194 2.00 -17.75 -0.66
C ARG A 194 1.89 -16.25 -0.39
N GLY A 195 2.50 -15.43 -1.22
CA GLY A 195 2.47 -13.97 -1.14
C GLY A 195 1.43 -13.34 -2.07
N LYS A 196 1.86 -12.34 -2.86
CA LYS A 196 1.02 -11.66 -3.87
C LYS A 196 0.15 -12.66 -4.65
N ARG A 197 -1.06 -12.25 -5.01
CA ARG A 197 -2.05 -13.08 -5.71
C ARG A 197 -2.68 -14.19 -4.87
N THR A 198 -2.48 -14.18 -3.56
CA THR A 198 -3.10 -15.18 -2.67
C THR A 198 -3.84 -14.53 -1.52
N SER A 199 -4.75 -15.27 -0.91
CA SER A 199 -5.45 -14.87 0.31
C SER A 199 -4.72 -15.27 1.60
N TYR A 200 -3.51 -15.83 1.48
CA TYR A 200 -2.68 -16.19 2.64
C TYR A 200 -2.09 -14.95 3.32
N GLU A 201 -1.57 -15.13 4.54
CA GLU A 201 -0.94 -14.05 5.33
C GLU A 201 0.19 -13.35 4.56
N GLY A 202 1.06 -14.12 3.89
CA GLY A 202 2.15 -13.55 3.09
C GLY A 202 1.70 -12.64 1.95
N GLY A 203 0.44 -12.75 1.51
CA GLY A 203 -0.15 -11.85 0.49
C GLY A 203 -0.92 -10.70 1.09
N THR A 204 -1.67 -10.93 2.17
CA THR A 204 -2.66 -9.98 2.67
C THR A 204 -2.18 -9.15 3.87
N ARG A 205 -1.22 -9.66 4.67
CA ARG A 205 -0.66 -8.92 5.80
C ARG A 205 0.53 -8.08 5.33
N VAL A 206 0.43 -6.79 5.54
CA VAL A 206 1.42 -5.80 5.08
C VAL A 206 1.88 -4.92 6.23
N PRO A 207 3.06 -4.27 6.13
CA PRO A 207 3.43 -3.23 7.07
C PRO A 207 2.40 -2.09 7.05
N PHE A 208 2.14 -1.52 8.22
CA PHE A 208 1.31 -0.34 8.41
C PHE A 208 1.91 0.47 9.56
N ILE A 209 2.60 1.54 9.23
CA ILE A 209 3.30 2.38 10.21
C ILE A 209 2.79 3.80 10.05
N VAL A 210 2.48 4.45 11.18
CA VAL A 210 1.99 5.84 11.20
C VAL A 210 2.84 6.67 12.14
N LYS A 211 3.37 7.79 11.64
CA LYS A 211 3.94 8.88 12.42
C LYS A 211 2.96 10.06 12.35
N TRP A 212 2.37 10.42 13.47
CA TRP A 212 1.50 11.60 13.58
C TRP A 212 1.95 12.46 14.75
N PRO A 213 2.84 13.42 14.50
CA PRO A 213 3.43 14.25 15.54
C PRO A 213 2.37 14.86 16.47
N LYS A 214 2.65 14.91 17.75
CA LYS A 214 1.79 15.48 18.80
C LYS A 214 0.42 14.80 18.99
N THR A 215 0.10 13.77 18.19
CA THR A 215 -1.22 13.12 18.22
C THR A 215 -1.14 11.63 18.48
N SER A 216 -0.30 10.88 17.74
CA SER A 216 -0.13 9.46 17.98
C SER A 216 0.76 9.21 19.20
N LYS A 217 0.42 8.18 19.96
CA LYS A 217 1.26 7.72 21.06
C LYS A 217 2.52 7.06 20.48
N GLU A 218 3.68 7.55 20.91
CA GLU A 218 4.97 6.98 20.48
C GLU A 218 5.15 5.54 20.96
N GLY A 219 5.78 4.71 20.11
CA GLY A 219 6.05 3.30 20.41
C GLY A 219 4.80 2.43 20.52
N LEU A 220 3.62 2.94 20.12
CA LEU A 220 2.39 2.15 20.16
C LEU A 220 2.43 1.03 19.15
N VAL A 221 2.28 -0.19 19.63
CA VAL A 221 2.03 -1.37 18.78
C VAL A 221 0.60 -1.83 19.02
N SER A 222 -0.22 -1.80 17.97
CA SER A 222 -1.60 -2.28 18.03
C SER A 222 -1.70 -3.67 17.41
N THR A 223 -2.40 -4.57 18.10
CA THR A 223 -2.74 -5.92 17.60
C THR A 223 -4.15 -5.99 17.01
N GLU A 224 -4.81 -4.84 16.88
CA GLU A 224 -6.15 -4.78 16.30
C GLU A 224 -6.16 -5.15 14.82
N LEU A 225 -7.27 -5.70 14.35
CA LEU A 225 -7.46 -6.06 12.96
C LEU A 225 -7.68 -4.79 12.12
N VAL A 226 -6.62 -4.32 11.46
CA VAL A 226 -6.63 -3.09 10.63
C VAL A 226 -6.56 -3.47 9.16
N SER A 227 -7.37 -2.79 8.34
CA SER A 227 -7.40 -2.94 6.89
C SER A 227 -6.96 -1.66 6.19
N LEU A 228 -6.37 -1.76 5.01
CA LEU A 228 -6.03 -0.56 4.23
C LEU A 228 -7.26 0.25 3.78
N ILE A 229 -8.46 -0.34 3.75
CA ILE A 229 -9.71 0.42 3.55
C ILE A 229 -10.01 1.40 4.70
N ASP A 230 -9.33 1.28 5.84
CA ASP A 230 -9.44 2.19 6.97
C ASP A 230 -8.68 3.51 6.73
N ILE A 231 -7.82 3.59 5.71
CA ILE A 231 -7.01 4.77 5.41
C ILE A 231 -7.89 5.96 5.04
N LEU A 232 -8.82 5.81 4.10
CA LEU A 232 -9.69 6.93 3.70
C LEU A 232 -10.47 7.51 4.89
N PRO A 233 -11.27 6.74 5.68
CA PRO A 233 -11.98 7.30 6.81
C PRO A 233 -11.02 7.88 7.88
N THR A 234 -9.81 7.35 8.03
CA THR A 234 -8.81 7.90 8.95
C THR A 234 -8.31 9.27 8.52
N ILE A 235 -8.00 9.43 7.24
CA ILE A 235 -7.53 10.71 6.69
C ILE A 235 -8.65 11.76 6.77
N LEU A 236 -9.88 11.40 6.42
CA LEU A 236 -11.01 12.33 6.52
C LEU A 236 -11.26 12.79 7.95
N ASP A 237 -11.18 11.88 8.92
CA ASP A 237 -11.30 12.19 10.34
C ASP A 237 -10.13 13.08 10.83
N ALA A 238 -8.90 12.72 10.46
CA ALA A 238 -7.70 13.47 10.86
C ALA A 238 -7.65 14.89 10.31
N THR A 239 -8.21 15.11 9.14
CA THR A 239 -8.23 16.42 8.44
C THR A 239 -9.51 17.24 8.70
N GLY A 240 -10.47 16.68 9.43
CA GLY A 240 -11.79 17.30 9.60
C GLY A 240 -12.59 17.42 8.28
N SER A 241 -12.22 16.64 7.27
CA SER A 241 -12.90 16.65 5.98
C SER A 241 -14.27 15.98 6.06
N ARG A 242 -15.15 16.32 5.10
CA ARG A 242 -16.50 15.72 5.04
C ARG A 242 -16.43 14.19 4.95
N PRO A 243 -17.10 13.47 5.85
CA PRO A 243 -17.15 12.03 5.80
C PRO A 243 -17.79 11.50 4.52
N VAL A 244 -17.25 10.42 4.00
CA VAL A 244 -17.91 9.63 2.93
C VAL A 244 -18.85 8.60 3.61
N PRO A 245 -20.15 8.59 3.28
CA PRO A 245 -21.09 7.68 3.92
C PRO A 245 -20.87 6.23 3.49
N ASN A 246 -21.29 5.28 4.34
CA ASN A 246 -21.32 3.85 4.06
C ASN A 246 -19.97 3.21 3.71
N LEU A 247 -18.86 3.77 4.19
CA LEU A 247 -17.55 3.11 4.08
C LEU A 247 -17.51 1.87 4.99
N PRO A 248 -17.00 0.72 4.50
CA PRO A 248 -16.81 -0.47 5.32
C PRO A 248 -15.62 -0.31 6.28
N GLY A 249 -14.68 0.60 5.97
CA GLY A 249 -13.54 0.95 6.81
C GLY A 249 -13.93 1.80 8.02
N ARG A 250 -13.05 1.86 9.02
CA ARG A 250 -13.22 2.65 10.24
C ARG A 250 -12.03 3.57 10.44
N SER A 251 -12.25 4.77 10.99
CA SER A 251 -11.15 5.66 11.35
C SER A 251 -10.24 5.02 12.41
N LEU A 252 -8.94 5.05 12.15
CA LEU A 252 -7.89 4.59 13.07
C LEU A 252 -7.50 5.65 14.11
N VAL A 253 -8.04 6.87 14.01
CA VAL A 253 -7.70 7.99 14.91
C VAL A 253 -7.81 7.62 16.38
N PRO A 254 -8.87 6.92 16.84
CA PRO A 254 -8.92 6.50 18.26
C PRO A 254 -7.79 5.56 18.65
N LEU A 255 -7.43 4.58 17.78
CA LEU A 255 -6.32 3.65 18.04
C LEU A 255 -4.99 4.39 18.08
N LEU A 256 -4.74 5.29 17.12
CA LEU A 256 -3.52 6.10 17.04
C LEU A 256 -3.32 6.99 18.29
N LYS A 257 -4.41 7.46 18.89
CA LYS A 257 -4.40 8.18 20.15
C LYS A 257 -4.26 7.28 21.40
N GLY A 258 -4.04 5.98 21.21
CA GLY A 258 -3.88 5.01 22.29
C GLY A 258 -5.17 4.71 23.05
N LYS A 259 -6.34 5.03 22.48
CA LYS A 259 -7.63 4.63 23.02
C LYS A 259 -7.91 3.17 22.67
N ALA A 260 -8.72 2.51 23.48
CA ALA A 260 -9.19 1.14 23.26
C ALA A 260 -10.70 1.13 22.94
N PRO A 261 -11.10 1.61 21.73
CA PRO A 261 -12.50 1.57 21.35
C PRO A 261 -12.96 0.11 21.13
N GLU A 262 -14.25 -0.12 21.14
CA GLU A 262 -14.79 -1.36 20.59
C GLU A 262 -14.37 -1.48 19.10
N TRP A 263 -13.62 -2.54 18.80
CA TRP A 263 -13.06 -2.75 17.47
C TRP A 263 -13.65 -3.98 16.80
N ARG A 264 -13.40 -4.12 15.49
CA ARG A 264 -13.89 -5.28 14.73
C ARG A 264 -13.32 -6.60 15.26
N GLN A 265 -14.17 -7.59 15.41
CA GLN A 265 -13.77 -8.96 15.76
C GLN A 265 -13.30 -9.74 14.54
N TYR A 266 -13.81 -9.39 13.38
CA TYR A 266 -13.50 -10.05 12.11
C TYR A 266 -12.98 -9.06 11.07
N LEU A 267 -12.05 -9.54 10.25
CA LEU A 267 -11.55 -8.83 9.08
C LEU A 267 -11.78 -9.70 7.85
N PHE A 268 -12.16 -9.04 6.76
CA PHE A 268 -12.46 -9.69 5.49
C PHE A 268 -11.41 -9.30 4.46
N THR A 269 -11.03 -10.27 3.62
CA THR A 269 -10.26 -10.05 2.41
C THR A 269 -10.88 -10.86 1.28
N GLU A 270 -10.55 -10.52 0.05
CA GLU A 270 -11.08 -11.22 -1.11
C GLU A 270 -10.01 -11.42 -2.16
N PHE A 271 -10.22 -12.32 -3.06
CA PHE A 271 -9.48 -12.44 -4.29
C PHE A 271 -10.45 -12.74 -5.41
N HIS A 272 -10.29 -12.10 -6.56
CA HIS A 272 -11.11 -12.33 -7.74
C HIS A 272 -10.22 -12.84 -8.88
N ILE A 273 -9.48 -11.91 -9.45
CA ILE A 273 -8.60 -12.12 -10.58
C ILE A 273 -7.40 -11.18 -10.43
N HIS A 274 -6.26 -11.58 -10.94
CA HIS A 274 -5.11 -10.70 -11.06
C HIS A 274 -4.85 -10.35 -12.52
N SER A 275 -4.74 -11.39 -13.34
CA SER A 275 -4.63 -11.35 -14.80
C SER A 275 -5.47 -12.47 -15.38
N ALA A 276 -5.56 -12.56 -16.70
CA ALA A 276 -6.33 -13.60 -17.39
C ALA A 276 -6.00 -15.05 -16.94
N HIS A 277 -4.80 -15.27 -16.42
CA HIS A 277 -4.32 -16.58 -15.99
C HIS A 277 -4.44 -16.85 -14.48
N ASN A 278 -5.00 -15.93 -13.70
CA ASN A 278 -5.09 -16.05 -12.24
C ASN A 278 -6.53 -15.77 -11.77
N PHE A 279 -7.47 -16.58 -12.24
CA PHE A 279 -8.87 -16.48 -11.88
C PHE A 279 -9.27 -17.60 -10.91
N TYR A 280 -9.32 -17.32 -9.63
CA TYR A 280 -9.77 -18.22 -8.57
C TYR A 280 -10.41 -17.44 -7.44
N PRO A 281 -11.69 -17.03 -7.63
CA PRO A 281 -12.35 -16.12 -6.72
C PRO A 281 -12.50 -16.75 -5.32
N GLN A 282 -12.07 -15.98 -4.33
CA GLN A 282 -12.06 -16.38 -2.92
C GLN A 282 -12.66 -15.29 -2.06
N ARG A 283 -13.19 -15.69 -0.91
CA ARG A 283 -13.55 -14.80 0.21
C ARG A 283 -12.86 -15.33 1.46
N THR A 284 -12.38 -14.41 2.28
CA THR A 284 -11.80 -14.78 3.56
C THR A 284 -12.49 -14.05 4.69
N ILE A 285 -12.56 -14.73 5.80
CA ILE A 285 -12.86 -14.15 7.11
C ILE A 285 -11.76 -14.56 8.07
N GLN A 286 -11.28 -13.63 8.87
CA GLN A 286 -10.30 -13.93 9.91
C GLN A 286 -10.64 -13.20 11.20
N ASP A 287 -10.33 -13.84 12.30
CA ASP A 287 -10.21 -13.23 13.63
C ASP A 287 -8.73 -13.09 14.00
N ARG A 288 -8.42 -12.90 15.29
CA ARG A 288 -7.03 -12.80 15.77
C ARG A 288 -6.25 -14.12 15.74
N ARG A 289 -6.92 -15.27 15.57
CA ARG A 289 -6.33 -16.60 15.65
C ARG A 289 -6.51 -17.42 14.40
N TYR A 290 -7.67 -17.34 13.77
CA TYR A 290 -8.04 -18.20 12.65
C TYR A 290 -8.34 -17.39 11.39
N LYS A 291 -8.02 -17.95 10.23
CA LYS A 291 -8.40 -17.46 8.92
C LYS A 291 -9.07 -18.58 8.15
N LEU A 292 -10.30 -18.37 7.70
CA LEU A 292 -11.00 -19.23 6.77
C LEU A 292 -10.92 -18.63 5.37
N ILE A 293 -10.47 -19.44 4.41
CA ILE A 293 -10.43 -19.08 2.98
C ILE A 293 -11.46 -19.95 2.26
N ARG A 294 -12.49 -19.34 1.71
CA ARG A 294 -13.51 -20.01 0.92
C ARG A 294 -13.22 -19.82 -0.56
N ASN A 295 -12.91 -20.89 -1.27
CA ASN A 295 -12.88 -20.87 -2.73
C ASN A 295 -14.31 -20.90 -3.25
N LEU A 296 -14.68 -19.96 -4.12
CA LEU A 296 -16.03 -19.85 -4.67
C LEU A 296 -16.23 -20.75 -5.90
N MET A 297 -15.15 -21.20 -6.53
CA MET A 297 -15.15 -22.09 -7.70
C MET A 297 -14.20 -23.27 -7.50
N PRO A 298 -14.51 -24.20 -6.56
CA PRO A 298 -13.56 -25.26 -6.17
C PRO A 298 -13.26 -26.27 -7.29
N GLY A 299 -14.11 -26.39 -8.29
CA GLY A 299 -13.90 -27.25 -9.45
C GLY A 299 -13.19 -26.58 -10.64
N HIS A 300 -12.85 -25.28 -10.52
CA HIS A 300 -12.16 -24.58 -11.59
C HIS A 300 -10.65 -24.79 -11.48
N VAL A 301 -10.04 -25.27 -12.56
CA VAL A 301 -8.59 -25.44 -12.71
C VAL A 301 -8.08 -24.35 -13.63
N ASN A 302 -7.10 -23.58 -13.19
CA ASN A 302 -6.45 -22.53 -13.99
C ASN A 302 -5.31 -23.12 -14.84
#